data_7ae7b6ed43233f745507f61eb042cc33
#
_entry.id   7ae7b6ed43233f745507f61eb042cc33
#
_cell.length_a   1.000
_cell.length_b   1.000
_cell.length_c   1.000
_cell.angle_alpha   90.00
_cell.angle_beta   90.00
_cell.angle_gamma   90.00
#
_symmetry.space_group_name_H-M   'P 1'
#
loop_
_entity.id
_entity.type
_entity.pdbx_description
1 polymer ?
#
loop_
_entity_poly.entity_id
_entity_poly.type
_entity_poly.pdbx_seq_one_letter_code
_entity_poly.pdbx_strand_id
1 'polypeptide(L)'
;ADATMLQLRMLNQGKGPAVHSLRAQVDKNKYHERMKKVLEENENITIKQAEIVEIYAENNKIVGVRTALGENLSAKVVVVATGVYLKSQIIIGNYMKDSGPNGYARAEELSNSLIKLGHELRRFKTGTPARINSRTIDFSGLEIQGGEKNIQHFSFDNTDEIFNDYPCYVTYTNLTTHKIIRD
;
A
#
# COMPACT_ATOMS: atom_id res chain seq x y z
N ALA A 1 5.06 6.30 9.96
CA ALA A 1 3.79 7.03 9.79
C ALA A 1 3.84 8.39 10.48
N ASP A 2 4.20 8.45 11.75
CA ASP A 2 4.12 9.66 12.60
C ASP A 2 4.73 10.91 11.95
N ALA A 3 5.93 10.81 11.41
CA ALA A 3 6.66 11.93 10.81
C ALA A 3 6.08 12.44 9.46
N THR A 4 5.09 11.77 8.89
CA THR A 4 4.53 12.12 7.57
C THR A 4 3.02 12.10 7.57
N MET A 5 2.44 12.06 8.77
CA MET A 5 1.01 11.99 9.00
C MET A 5 0.32 13.30 8.60
N LEU A 6 -0.86 13.16 8.01
CA LEU A 6 -1.77 14.24 7.70
C LEU A 6 -2.98 14.23 8.64
N GLN A 7 -3.52 13.03 8.91
CA GLN A 7 -4.63 12.83 9.81
C GLN A 7 -4.57 11.44 10.44
N LEU A 8 -4.90 11.37 11.72
CA LEU A 8 -5.02 10.11 12.46
C LEU A 8 -6.44 9.96 13.00
N ARG A 9 -6.96 8.75 12.89
CA ARG A 9 -8.23 8.35 13.49
C ARG A 9 -8.20 6.93 14.04
N MET A 10 -8.91 6.73 15.14
CA MET A 10 -9.21 5.39 15.64
C MET A 10 -10.41 4.81 14.87
N LEU A 11 -10.23 3.65 14.27
CA LEU A 11 -11.28 2.91 13.58
C LEU A 11 -12.02 1.99 14.55
N ASN A 12 -13.25 1.62 14.19
CA ASN A 12 -14.06 0.61 14.87
C ASN A 12 -14.42 0.92 16.33
N GLN A 13 -14.41 2.17 16.74
CA GLN A 13 -14.74 2.55 18.13
C GLN A 13 -16.09 2.01 18.61
N GLY A 14 -17.09 1.91 17.74
CA GLY A 14 -18.40 1.34 18.05
C GLY A 14 -18.47 -0.19 18.14
N LYS A 15 -17.36 -0.91 17.89
CA LYS A 15 -17.34 -2.38 17.83
C LYS A 15 -16.61 -3.05 19.02
N GLY A 16 -16.18 -2.24 19.98
CA GLY A 16 -15.45 -2.69 21.16
C GLY A 16 -13.94 -2.66 21.03
N PRO A 17 -13.21 -2.64 22.17
CA PRO A 17 -11.77 -2.36 22.22
C PRO A 17 -10.90 -3.36 21.45
N ALA A 18 -11.32 -4.61 21.35
CA ALA A 18 -10.53 -5.67 20.70
C ALA A 18 -10.30 -5.44 19.19
N VAL A 19 -11.11 -4.59 18.57
CA VAL A 19 -11.01 -4.26 17.14
C VAL A 19 -10.66 -2.80 16.88
N HIS A 20 -10.36 -2.03 17.92
CA HIS A 20 -9.84 -0.68 17.75
C HIS A 20 -8.54 -0.72 16.97
N SER A 21 -8.40 0.16 16.00
CA SER A 21 -7.22 0.20 15.13
C SER A 21 -6.93 1.63 14.71
N LEU A 22 -5.68 2.04 14.86
CA LEU A 22 -5.23 3.34 14.38
C LEU A 22 -5.13 3.32 12.86
N ARG A 23 -5.61 4.39 12.24
CA ARG A 23 -5.40 4.67 10.82
C ARG A 23 -4.81 6.05 10.63
N ALA A 24 -3.64 6.13 10.02
CA ALA A 24 -3.07 7.38 9.55
C ALA A 24 -3.30 7.56 8.05
N GLN A 25 -3.72 8.75 7.66
CA GLN A 25 -3.48 9.26 6.33
C GLN A 25 -2.11 9.92 6.32
N VAL A 26 -1.27 9.58 5.38
CA VAL A 26 0.10 10.10 5.30
C VAL A 26 0.33 10.80 3.96
N ASP A 27 1.24 11.77 3.94
CA ASP A 27 1.77 12.28 2.68
C ASP A 27 2.56 11.18 2.00
N LYS A 28 2.05 10.68 0.88
CA LYS A 28 2.61 9.54 0.16
C LYS A 28 4.06 9.75 -0.25
N ASN A 29 4.40 10.94 -0.72
CA ASN A 29 5.73 11.25 -1.23
C ASN A 29 6.73 11.36 -0.08
N LYS A 30 6.38 12.12 0.96
CA LYS A 30 7.19 12.23 2.18
C LYS A 30 7.39 10.88 2.87
N TYR A 31 6.35 10.03 2.90
CA TYR A 31 6.47 8.69 3.49
C TYR A 31 7.45 7.82 2.70
N HIS A 32 7.35 7.82 1.37
CA HIS A 32 8.27 7.09 0.50
C HIS A 32 9.71 7.57 0.72
N GLU A 33 9.95 8.87 0.65
CA GLU A 33 11.28 9.48 0.82
C GLU A 33 11.89 9.12 2.17
N ARG A 34 11.11 9.26 3.25
CA ARG A 34 11.55 8.92 4.60
C ARG A 34 11.89 7.43 4.72
N MET A 35 11.03 6.53 4.23
CA MET A 35 11.27 5.10 4.33
C MET A 35 12.48 4.67 3.50
N LYS A 36 12.64 5.24 2.32
CA LYS A 36 13.84 5.04 1.49
C LYS A 36 15.11 5.44 2.27
N LYS A 37 15.11 6.64 2.85
CA LYS A 37 16.25 7.13 3.65
C LYS A 37 16.57 6.19 4.82
N VAL A 38 15.57 5.75 5.58
CA VAL A 38 15.77 4.81 6.70
C VAL A 38 16.43 3.50 6.26
N LEU A 39 16.08 3.01 5.07
CA LEU A 39 16.68 1.79 4.53
C LEU A 39 18.12 2.04 4.02
N GLU A 40 18.36 3.17 3.36
CA GLU A 40 19.67 3.53 2.81
C GLU A 40 20.72 3.84 3.89
N GLU A 41 20.29 4.37 5.04
CA GLU A 41 21.15 4.67 6.18
C GLU A 41 21.50 3.43 7.03
N ASN A 42 20.88 2.28 6.77
CA ASN A 42 21.15 1.07 7.53
C ASN A 42 22.27 0.26 6.90
N GLU A 43 23.39 0.15 7.60
CA GLU A 43 24.61 -0.55 7.13
C GLU A 43 24.41 -2.04 6.82
N ASN A 44 23.37 -2.66 7.39
CA ASN A 44 23.05 -4.07 7.17
C ASN A 44 22.08 -4.31 6.02
N ILE A 45 21.65 -3.27 5.31
CA ILE A 45 20.70 -3.35 4.20
C ILE A 45 21.38 -2.91 2.90
N THR A 46 21.32 -3.77 1.89
CA THR A 46 21.70 -3.41 0.52
C THR A 46 20.44 -3.31 -0.33
N ILE A 47 20.18 -2.12 -0.88
CA ILE A 47 19.07 -1.90 -1.80
C ILE A 47 19.55 -2.13 -3.22
N LYS A 48 18.84 -3.00 -3.96
CA LYS A 48 19.13 -3.32 -5.35
C LYS A 48 17.89 -3.11 -6.20
N GLN A 49 18.01 -2.31 -7.26
CA GLN A 49 16.94 -2.15 -8.23
C GLN A 49 17.00 -3.27 -9.26
N ALA A 50 16.16 -4.27 -9.10
CA ALA A 50 16.07 -5.41 -10.02
C ALA A 50 14.68 -6.04 -9.97
N GLU A 51 14.19 -6.52 -11.11
CA GLU A 51 13.00 -7.39 -11.15
C GLU A 51 13.43 -8.83 -10.83
N ILE A 52 12.79 -9.42 -9.83
CA ILE A 52 12.99 -10.83 -9.49
C ILE A 52 11.99 -11.66 -10.28
N VAL A 53 12.50 -12.61 -11.07
CA VAL A 53 11.68 -13.48 -11.92
C VAL A 53 11.55 -14.89 -11.39
N GLU A 54 12.50 -15.34 -10.56
CA GLU A 54 12.48 -16.69 -10.01
C GLU A 54 13.03 -16.74 -8.58
N ILE A 55 12.38 -17.55 -7.76
CA ILE A 55 12.90 -18.05 -6.49
C ILE A 55 13.22 -19.51 -6.71
N TYR A 56 14.43 -19.95 -6.41
CA TYR A 56 14.82 -21.34 -6.59
C TYR A 56 15.21 -22.02 -5.28
N ALA A 57 14.87 -23.29 -5.22
CA ALA A 57 15.10 -24.12 -4.07
C ALA A 57 15.73 -25.45 -4.51
N GLU A 58 16.59 -25.99 -3.65
CA GLU A 58 17.19 -27.30 -3.79
C GLU A 58 16.90 -28.10 -2.51
N ASN A 59 16.47 -29.35 -2.66
CA ASN A 59 16.15 -30.21 -1.51
C ASN A 59 15.20 -29.54 -0.47
N ASN A 60 14.16 -28.87 -0.96
CA ASN A 60 13.19 -28.11 -0.14
C ASN A 60 13.79 -26.93 0.67
N LYS A 61 14.93 -26.43 0.28
CA LYS A 61 15.54 -25.25 0.90
C LYS A 61 15.74 -24.15 -0.14
N ILE A 62 15.40 -22.93 0.23
CA ILE A 62 15.69 -21.77 -0.60
C ILE A 62 17.21 -21.61 -0.73
N VAL A 63 17.68 -21.43 -1.94
CA VAL A 63 19.09 -21.14 -2.25
C VAL A 63 19.27 -19.74 -2.84
N GLY A 64 18.23 -19.14 -3.37
CA GLY A 64 18.34 -17.78 -3.87
C GLY A 64 17.21 -17.33 -4.78
N VAL A 65 17.48 -16.21 -5.46
CA VAL A 65 16.58 -15.60 -6.43
C VAL A 65 17.35 -15.26 -7.70
N ARG A 66 16.64 -15.20 -8.85
CA ARG A 66 17.18 -14.75 -10.12
C ARG A 66 16.50 -13.48 -10.58
N THR A 67 17.30 -12.54 -11.05
CA THR A 67 16.79 -11.31 -11.66
C THR A 67 16.43 -11.52 -13.14
N ALA A 68 15.62 -10.64 -13.70
CA ALA A 68 15.29 -10.63 -15.13
C ALA A 68 16.53 -10.46 -16.02
N LEU A 69 17.60 -9.86 -15.53
CA LEU A 69 18.86 -9.70 -16.24
C LEU A 69 19.77 -10.94 -16.12
N GLY A 70 19.31 -12.01 -15.46
CA GLY A 70 20.06 -13.28 -15.34
C GLY A 70 21.03 -13.34 -14.15
N GLU A 71 21.07 -12.33 -13.29
CA GLU A 71 21.90 -12.36 -12.09
C GLU A 71 21.29 -13.30 -11.03
N ASN A 72 22.11 -14.17 -10.45
CA ASN A 72 21.71 -15.03 -9.34
C ASN A 72 22.19 -14.43 -8.02
N LEU A 73 21.26 -14.22 -7.10
CA LEU A 73 21.51 -13.72 -5.77
C LEU A 73 21.26 -14.82 -4.75
N SER A 74 22.30 -15.25 -4.06
CA SER A 74 22.18 -16.29 -3.02
C SER A 74 21.45 -15.76 -1.79
N ALA A 75 20.51 -16.54 -1.26
CA ALA A 75 19.79 -16.20 -0.05
C ALA A 75 19.36 -17.46 0.71
N LYS A 76 19.43 -17.43 2.03
CA LYS A 76 18.91 -18.48 2.90
C LYS A 76 17.40 -18.37 3.14
N VAL A 77 16.89 -17.15 3.02
CA VAL A 77 15.46 -16.82 3.23
C VAL A 77 15.06 -15.77 2.20
N VAL A 78 13.87 -15.87 1.69
CA VAL A 78 13.27 -14.88 0.79
C VAL A 78 11.94 -14.42 1.37
N VAL A 79 11.77 -13.12 1.54
CA VAL A 79 10.51 -12.50 1.95
C VAL A 79 9.85 -11.87 0.72
N VAL A 80 8.67 -12.38 0.37
CA VAL A 80 7.90 -11.88 -0.79
C VAL A 80 6.98 -10.75 -0.34
N ALA A 81 7.29 -9.52 -0.71
CA ALA A 81 6.55 -8.32 -0.33
C ALA A 81 6.23 -7.46 -1.57
N THR A 82 5.67 -8.09 -2.59
CA THR A 82 5.50 -7.56 -3.96
C THR A 82 4.38 -6.53 -4.12
N GLY A 83 3.65 -6.23 -3.05
CA GLY A 83 2.51 -5.33 -3.14
C GLY A 83 1.49 -5.81 -4.17
N VAL A 84 1.09 -4.92 -5.08
CA VAL A 84 0.07 -5.19 -6.11
C VAL A 84 0.68 -5.25 -7.53
N TYR A 85 1.88 -5.83 -7.67
CA TYR A 85 2.59 -5.86 -8.95
C TYR A 85 2.53 -7.20 -9.69
N LEU A 86 2.25 -8.33 -9.00
CA LEU A 86 2.26 -9.66 -9.64
C LEU A 86 1.12 -9.82 -10.64
N LYS A 87 1.44 -9.89 -11.93
CA LYS A 87 0.50 -9.98 -13.06
C LYS A 87 -0.70 -9.04 -12.89
N SER A 88 -0.43 -7.83 -12.41
CA SER A 88 -1.47 -6.87 -12.06
C SER A 88 -2.14 -6.25 -13.27
N GLN A 89 -3.35 -5.77 -13.06
CA GLN A 89 -4.15 -5.04 -14.05
C GLN A 89 -4.70 -3.77 -13.43
N ILE A 90 -4.71 -2.70 -14.19
CA ILE A 90 -5.43 -1.48 -13.85
C ILE A 90 -6.80 -1.53 -14.53
N ILE A 91 -7.85 -1.25 -13.77
CA ILE A 91 -9.23 -1.23 -14.23
C ILE A 91 -9.82 0.13 -13.86
N ILE A 92 -10.27 0.89 -14.85
CA ILE A 92 -10.92 2.19 -14.70
C ILE A 92 -12.18 2.19 -15.56
N GLY A 93 -13.33 1.97 -14.96
CA GLY A 93 -14.57 1.72 -15.71
C GLY A 93 -14.38 0.54 -16.65
N ASN A 94 -14.62 0.74 -17.94
CA ASN A 94 -14.46 -0.30 -18.98
C ASN A 94 -13.01 -0.42 -19.49
N TYR A 95 -12.10 0.44 -19.05
CA TYR A 95 -10.70 0.37 -19.45
C TYR A 95 -9.95 -0.63 -18.60
N MET A 96 -9.31 -1.59 -19.26
CA MET A 96 -8.46 -2.59 -18.63
C MET A 96 -7.08 -2.58 -19.29
N LYS A 97 -6.04 -2.57 -18.47
CA LYS A 97 -4.65 -2.62 -18.95
C LYS A 97 -3.79 -3.47 -18.03
N ASP A 98 -2.99 -4.32 -18.61
CA ASP A 98 -1.90 -5.01 -17.93
C ASP A 98 -0.82 -4.02 -17.54
N SER A 99 -0.77 -3.68 -16.26
CA SER A 99 0.12 -2.65 -15.71
C SER A 99 0.23 -2.78 -14.21
N GLY A 100 1.35 -2.37 -13.67
CA GLY A 100 1.50 -2.08 -12.25
C GLY A 100 0.88 -0.73 -11.87
N PRO A 101 0.85 -0.41 -10.58
CA PRO A 101 0.38 0.88 -10.09
C PRO A 101 1.11 2.06 -10.72
N ASN A 102 0.42 3.18 -10.88
CA ASN A 102 0.97 4.44 -11.40
C ASN A 102 1.63 4.34 -12.80
N GLY A 103 1.25 3.34 -13.61
CA GLY A 103 1.79 3.13 -14.96
C GLY A 103 3.13 2.40 -15.01
N TYR A 104 3.65 1.91 -13.89
CA TYR A 104 4.84 1.07 -13.86
C TYR A 104 4.58 -0.30 -14.51
N ALA A 105 5.64 -0.97 -14.94
CA ALA A 105 5.55 -2.35 -15.40
C ALA A 105 5.05 -3.27 -14.27
N ARG A 106 4.29 -4.29 -14.63
CA ARG A 106 3.93 -5.37 -13.72
C ARG A 106 4.99 -6.47 -13.75
N ALA A 107 5.09 -7.26 -12.68
CA ALA A 107 5.94 -8.45 -12.64
C ALA A 107 5.21 -9.64 -13.27
N GLU A 108 5.82 -10.26 -14.28
CA GLU A 108 5.19 -11.33 -15.05
C GLU A 108 5.53 -12.73 -14.53
N GLU A 109 6.80 -12.99 -14.24
CA GLU A 109 7.29 -14.37 -14.10
C GLU A 109 7.31 -14.86 -12.65
N LEU A 110 7.48 -14.00 -11.66
CA LEU A 110 7.57 -14.41 -10.26
C LEU A 110 6.35 -15.20 -9.78
N SER A 111 5.16 -14.89 -10.31
CA SER A 111 3.94 -15.67 -10.01
C SER A 111 4.08 -17.14 -10.43
N ASN A 112 4.67 -17.39 -11.58
CA ASN A 112 4.90 -18.76 -12.07
C ASN A 112 5.93 -19.49 -11.20
N SER A 113 6.95 -18.79 -10.73
CA SER A 113 7.95 -19.33 -9.81
C SER A 113 7.32 -19.75 -8.48
N LEU A 114 6.44 -18.92 -7.91
CA LEU A 114 5.70 -19.25 -6.69
C LEU A 114 4.81 -20.48 -6.87
N ILE A 115 4.13 -20.61 -8.01
CA ILE A 115 3.30 -21.78 -8.33
C ILE A 115 4.18 -23.04 -8.44
N LYS A 116 5.35 -22.97 -9.07
CA LYS A 116 6.29 -24.09 -9.14
C LYS A 116 6.79 -24.55 -7.77
N LEU A 117 6.87 -23.62 -6.81
CA LEU A 117 7.22 -23.93 -5.41
C LEU A 117 6.03 -24.50 -4.60
N GLY A 118 4.87 -24.69 -5.22
CA GLY A 118 3.70 -25.30 -4.59
C GLY A 118 2.70 -24.32 -3.97
N HIS A 119 2.86 -23.01 -4.19
CA HIS A 119 1.91 -22.03 -3.69
C HIS A 119 0.69 -21.88 -4.61
N GLU A 120 -0.50 -21.94 -4.03
CA GLU A 120 -1.74 -21.57 -4.73
C GLU A 120 -1.87 -20.05 -4.72
N LEU A 121 -2.01 -19.44 -5.89
CA LEU A 121 -2.20 -18.00 -6.03
C LEU A 121 -3.65 -17.68 -6.41
N ARG A 122 -4.20 -16.65 -5.78
CA ARG A 122 -5.53 -16.12 -6.05
C ARG A 122 -5.46 -14.64 -6.38
N ARG A 123 -6.39 -14.21 -7.20
CA ARG A 123 -6.48 -12.80 -7.57
C ARG A 123 -7.28 -12.03 -6.54
N PHE A 124 -6.73 -10.89 -6.10
CA PHE A 124 -7.40 -9.96 -5.21
C PHE A 124 -7.59 -8.62 -5.91
N LYS A 125 -8.66 -7.93 -5.57
CA LYS A 125 -8.95 -6.58 -6.01
C LYS A 125 -8.56 -5.61 -4.90
N THR A 126 -7.82 -4.57 -5.24
CA THR A 126 -7.63 -3.39 -4.40
C THR A 126 -8.40 -2.21 -5.00
N GLY A 127 -9.09 -1.45 -4.16
CA GLY A 127 -9.83 -0.27 -4.60
C GLY A 127 -9.00 0.99 -4.35
N THR A 128 -8.89 1.83 -5.37
CA THR A 128 -8.35 3.19 -5.22
C THR A 128 -9.52 4.16 -5.35
N PRO A 129 -9.79 5.03 -4.36
CA PRO A 129 -10.82 6.03 -4.47
C PRO A 129 -10.51 7.02 -5.59
N ALA A 130 -11.53 7.56 -6.22
CA ALA A 130 -11.37 8.59 -7.24
C ALA A 130 -10.64 9.79 -6.67
N ARG A 131 -9.67 10.31 -7.43
CA ARG A 131 -9.00 11.57 -7.11
C ARG A 131 -9.75 12.70 -7.76
N ILE A 132 -10.23 13.63 -6.95
CA ILE A 132 -11.03 14.77 -7.39
C ILE A 132 -10.16 16.03 -7.28
N ASN A 133 -10.28 16.93 -8.25
CA ASN A 133 -9.63 18.22 -8.14
C ASN A 133 -10.32 19.06 -7.04
N SER A 134 -9.59 19.38 -6.00
CA SER A 134 -10.13 20.11 -4.83
C SER A 134 -10.75 21.47 -5.19
N ARG A 135 -10.32 22.10 -6.28
CA ARG A 135 -10.89 23.37 -6.77
C ARG A 135 -12.34 23.23 -7.29
N THR A 136 -12.79 22.00 -7.56
CA THR A 136 -14.15 21.71 -8.05
C THR A 136 -15.09 21.26 -6.95
N ILE A 137 -14.64 21.23 -5.69
CA ILE A 137 -15.43 20.80 -4.55
C ILE A 137 -15.96 22.04 -3.83
N ASP A 138 -17.26 22.10 -3.62
CA ASP A 138 -17.87 23.04 -2.70
C ASP A 138 -17.84 22.44 -1.29
N PHE A 139 -17.00 22.98 -0.44
CA PHE A 139 -16.85 22.54 0.95
C PHE A 139 -17.85 23.20 1.91
N SER A 140 -18.58 24.23 1.48
CA SER A 140 -19.39 25.07 2.37
C SER A 140 -20.56 24.34 3.07
N GLY A 141 -21.06 23.28 2.43
CA GLY A 141 -22.15 22.46 2.96
C GLY A 141 -21.72 21.12 3.54
N LEU A 142 -20.41 20.85 3.65
CA LEU A 142 -19.90 19.57 4.09
C LEU A 142 -19.54 19.58 5.58
N GLU A 143 -19.92 18.52 6.29
CA GLU A 143 -19.50 18.30 7.67
C GLU A 143 -18.00 18.06 7.75
N ILE A 144 -17.32 18.81 8.61
CA ILE A 144 -15.88 18.67 8.83
C ILE A 144 -15.63 17.49 9.76
N GLN A 145 -14.79 16.56 9.32
CA GLN A 145 -14.33 15.43 10.11
C GLN A 145 -12.84 15.60 10.44
N GLY A 146 -12.56 16.14 11.62
CA GLY A 146 -11.20 16.29 12.14
C GLY A 146 -10.58 14.95 12.55
N GLY A 147 -9.29 14.97 12.82
CA GLY A 147 -8.58 13.85 13.42
C GLY A 147 -8.86 13.68 14.92
N GLU A 148 -8.30 12.65 15.52
CA GLU A 148 -8.41 12.39 16.94
C GLU A 148 -7.74 13.49 17.77
N LYS A 149 -8.33 13.82 18.92
CA LYS A 149 -7.76 14.80 19.83
C LYS A 149 -6.65 14.23 20.71
N ASN A 150 -6.79 12.98 21.13
CA ASN A 150 -5.79 12.26 21.90
C ASN A 150 -5.00 11.35 20.95
N ILE A 151 -3.89 11.85 20.49
CA ILE A 151 -3.09 11.20 19.47
C ILE A 151 -2.16 10.18 20.12
N GLN A 152 -2.16 8.95 19.60
CA GLN A 152 -1.19 7.92 19.94
C GLN A 152 -0.22 7.76 18.77
N HIS A 153 1.07 7.57 19.09
CA HIS A 153 2.07 7.28 18.10
C HIS A 153 1.92 5.87 17.53
N PHE A 154 2.30 5.67 16.27
CA PHE A 154 2.47 4.34 15.70
C PHE A 154 3.77 3.70 16.15
N SER A 155 4.82 4.50 16.36
CA SER A 155 6.10 4.05 16.87
C SER A 155 6.14 4.18 18.39
N PHE A 156 6.64 3.16 19.06
CA PHE A 156 6.89 3.21 20.51
C PHE A 156 8.08 4.09 20.88
N ASP A 157 8.97 4.34 19.91
CA ASP A 157 10.20 5.13 20.13
C ASP A 157 10.04 6.61 19.75
N ASN A 158 8.90 6.98 19.18
CA ASN A 158 8.67 8.34 18.74
C ASN A 158 8.01 9.16 19.84
N THR A 159 8.65 10.27 20.20
CA THR A 159 8.16 11.26 21.17
C THR A 159 7.86 12.62 20.54
N ASP A 160 8.02 12.74 19.22
CA ASP A 160 7.78 13.98 18.51
C ASP A 160 6.30 14.37 18.57
N GLU A 161 6.02 15.66 18.57
CA GLU A 161 4.65 16.15 18.47
C GLU A 161 4.01 15.73 17.14
N ILE A 162 2.80 15.19 17.19
CA ILE A 162 2.05 14.78 16.01
C ILE A 162 1.02 15.86 15.68
N PHE A 163 1.04 16.31 14.43
CA PHE A 163 0.08 17.25 13.88
C PHE A 163 -1.05 16.50 13.17
N ASN A 164 -2.27 16.96 13.39
CA ASN A 164 -3.49 16.35 12.86
C ASN A 164 -4.29 17.40 12.07
N ASP A 165 -3.59 18.09 11.16
CA ASP A 165 -3.97 19.39 10.62
C ASP A 165 -4.92 19.33 9.41
N TYR A 166 -5.07 18.14 8.81
CA TYR A 166 -5.86 18.00 7.58
C TYR A 166 -7.21 17.35 7.85
N PRO A 167 -8.31 18.10 7.87
CA PRO A 167 -9.63 17.53 8.05
C PRO A 167 -10.06 16.76 6.79
N CYS A 168 -10.90 15.74 7.01
CA CYS A 168 -11.72 15.15 5.96
C CYS A 168 -13.10 15.84 5.97
N TYR A 169 -13.84 15.62 4.89
CA TYR A 169 -15.20 16.14 4.75
C TYR A 169 -16.15 14.98 4.48
N VAL A 170 -17.29 14.98 5.17
CA VAL A 170 -18.27 13.92 5.04
C VAL A 170 -19.23 14.24 3.90
N THR A 171 -19.47 13.27 3.03
CA THR A 171 -20.51 13.30 2.02
C THR A 171 -21.27 11.99 2.01
N TYR A 172 -22.44 11.98 1.42
CA TYR A 172 -23.35 10.83 1.41
C TYR A 172 -23.66 10.38 -0.01
N THR A 173 -23.82 9.08 -0.18
CA THR A 173 -24.34 8.50 -1.42
C THR A 173 -25.85 8.70 -1.48
N ASN A 174 -26.40 8.72 -2.68
CA ASN A 174 -27.83 8.84 -2.94
C ASN A 174 -28.31 7.69 -3.83
N LEU A 175 -29.62 7.65 -4.13
CA LEU A 175 -30.23 6.59 -4.95
C LEU A 175 -29.60 6.48 -6.34
N THR A 176 -29.23 7.61 -6.96
CA THR A 176 -28.56 7.62 -8.26
C THR A 176 -27.17 6.97 -8.18
N THR A 177 -26.39 7.31 -7.15
CA THR A 177 -25.11 6.68 -6.87
C THR A 177 -25.25 5.17 -6.67
N HIS A 178 -26.27 4.76 -5.92
CA HIS A 178 -26.53 3.34 -5.68
C HIS A 178 -26.94 2.59 -6.94
N LYS A 179 -27.69 3.22 -7.84
CA LYS A 179 -28.04 2.64 -9.13
C LYS A 179 -26.80 2.41 -9.99
N ILE A 180 -25.94 3.44 -10.14
CA ILE A 180 -24.69 3.34 -10.92
C ILE A 180 -23.75 2.23 -10.41
N ILE A 181 -23.74 1.98 -9.07
CA ILE A 181 -22.90 0.93 -8.50
C ILE A 181 -23.45 -0.47 -8.76
N ARG A 182 -24.76 -0.61 -8.93
CA ARG A 182 -25.44 -1.92 -9.14
C ARG A 182 -25.49 -2.34 -10.61
N ASP A 183 -25.53 -1.38 -11.52
CA ASP A 183 -25.53 -1.58 -12.96
C ASP A 183 -24.10 -1.90 -13.47
#